data_288c88a1df5fc2fad64bf9f49fdf8023
#
_entry.id   288c88a1df5fc2fad64bf9f49fdf8023
#
_cell.length_a   1.000
_cell.length_b   1.000
_cell.length_c   1.000
_cell.angle_alpha   90.00
_cell.angle_beta   90.00
_cell.angle_gamma   90.00
#
_symmetry.space_group_name_H-M   'P 1'
#
loop_
_entity.id
_entity.type
_entity.pdbx_description
1 polymer ?
#
loop_
_entity_poly.entity_id
_entity_poly.type
_entity_poly.pdbx_seq_one_letter_code
_entity_poly.pdbx_strand_id
1 'polypeptide(L)'
;DCDGDVRPLIPGFLEVGINCLFPYEVNSCIHPGELLDEYGQDLRIMGGIDKMELAKGRPAIKAYLESVDRLVTRGGYIPFCDHRCPPDVPPDDYLYYLDLKEKMWGLA
;
A
#
# COMPACT_ATOMS: atom_id res chain seq x y z
N ASP A 1 4.83 7.31 -11.13
CA ASP A 1 5.83 6.67 -10.26
C ASP A 1 6.62 7.74 -9.52
N CYS A 2 6.56 7.73 -8.20
CA CYS A 2 7.27 8.72 -7.38
C CYS A 2 7.51 8.15 -5.98
N ASP A 3 8.77 8.07 -5.59
CA ASP A 3 9.18 7.65 -4.25
C ASP A 3 9.14 8.81 -3.25
N GLY A 4 9.15 8.49 -1.96
CA GLY A 4 9.24 9.46 -0.88
C GLY A 4 7.91 10.09 -0.49
N ASP A 5 7.97 11.24 0.18
CA ASP A 5 6.77 11.97 0.62
C ASP A 5 6.20 12.79 -0.53
N VAL A 6 5.14 12.30 -1.12
CA VAL A 6 4.48 12.91 -2.28
C VAL A 6 3.36 13.90 -1.90
N ARG A 7 3.05 14.04 -0.62
CA ARG A 7 1.92 14.88 -0.17
C ARG A 7 1.93 16.30 -0.72
N PRO A 8 3.09 17.00 -0.75
CA PRO A 8 3.12 18.36 -1.31
C PRO A 8 2.82 18.42 -2.82
N LEU A 9 3.00 17.30 -3.53
CA LEU A 9 2.83 17.22 -4.98
C LEU A 9 1.41 16.81 -5.40
N ILE A 10 0.64 16.20 -4.50
CA ILE A 10 -0.67 15.64 -4.85
C ILE A 10 -1.63 16.67 -5.47
N PRO A 11 -1.80 17.89 -4.92
CA PRO A 11 -2.68 18.87 -5.55
C PRO A 11 -2.30 19.17 -7.00
N GLY A 12 -1.00 19.33 -7.28
CA GLY A 12 -0.52 19.57 -8.64
C GLY A 12 -0.72 18.37 -9.57
N PHE A 13 -0.54 17.15 -9.07
CA PHE A 13 -0.81 15.94 -9.84
C PHE A 13 -2.28 15.85 -10.25
N LEU A 14 -3.19 16.08 -9.31
CA LEU A 14 -4.63 16.06 -9.58
C LEU A 14 -5.04 17.14 -10.58
N GLU A 15 -4.45 18.32 -10.49
CA GLU A 15 -4.71 19.43 -11.41
C GLU A 15 -4.40 19.07 -12.85
N VAL A 16 -3.33 18.31 -13.09
CA VAL A 16 -2.93 17.90 -14.44
C VAL A 16 -3.49 16.52 -14.84
N GLY A 17 -4.37 15.94 -14.06
CA GLY A 17 -5.07 14.69 -14.38
C GLY A 17 -4.37 13.42 -13.89
N ILE A 18 -3.29 13.51 -13.12
CA ILE A 18 -2.64 12.35 -12.49
C ILE A 18 -3.37 12.07 -11.18
N ASN A 19 -3.98 10.89 -11.06
CA ASN A 19 -4.85 10.56 -9.93
C ASN A 19 -4.52 9.23 -9.23
N CYS A 20 -3.41 8.58 -9.59
CA CYS A 20 -2.98 7.35 -8.94
C CYS A 20 -1.50 7.43 -8.55
N LEU A 21 -1.21 7.21 -7.27
CA LEU A 21 0.16 7.19 -6.74
C LEU A 21 0.75 5.79 -6.80
N PHE A 22 2.02 5.67 -7.22
CA PHE A 22 2.74 4.39 -7.34
C PHE A 22 4.26 4.60 -7.25
N PRO A 23 5.03 3.73 -6.59
CA PRO A 23 4.59 2.88 -5.49
C PRO A 23 4.38 3.75 -4.26
N TYR A 24 3.36 3.50 -3.48
CA TYR A 24 3.13 4.32 -2.30
C TYR A 24 3.95 3.81 -1.12
N GLU A 25 5.00 4.55 -0.74
CA GLU A 25 5.90 4.20 0.35
C GLU A 25 5.39 4.72 1.69
N VAL A 26 4.96 3.81 2.57
CA VAL A 26 4.35 4.15 3.87
C VAL A 26 5.34 4.89 4.78
N ASN A 27 6.58 4.41 4.85
CA ASN A 27 7.59 4.97 5.77
C ASN A 27 8.12 6.33 5.35
N SER A 28 7.92 6.72 4.10
CA SER A 28 8.31 8.05 3.60
C SER A 28 7.14 9.03 3.61
N CYS A 29 5.96 8.57 3.96
CA CYS A 29 4.73 9.37 3.90
C CYS A 29 3.86 9.06 5.12
N ILE A 30 2.57 8.77 4.91
CA ILE A 30 1.61 8.40 5.96
C ILE A 30 0.87 7.13 5.55
N HIS A 31 0.11 6.56 6.48
CA HIS A 31 -0.72 5.39 6.16
C HIS A 31 -1.67 5.72 5.00
N PRO A 32 -1.81 4.84 3.97
CA PRO A 32 -2.60 5.15 2.79
C PRO A 32 -4.05 5.50 3.09
N GLY A 33 -4.61 4.96 4.17
CA GLY A 33 -5.96 5.28 4.62
C GLY A 33 -6.17 6.75 4.93
N GLU A 34 -5.17 7.42 5.51
CA GLU A 34 -5.27 8.85 5.85
C GLU A 34 -5.36 9.71 4.59
N LEU A 35 -4.57 9.40 3.55
CA LEU A 35 -4.66 10.12 2.27
C LEU A 35 -5.96 9.84 1.53
N LEU A 36 -6.40 8.60 1.50
CA LEU A 36 -7.66 8.25 0.84
C LEU A 36 -8.87 8.88 1.55
N ASP A 37 -8.81 9.02 2.88
CA ASP A 37 -9.84 9.74 3.63
C ASP A 37 -9.84 11.25 3.30
N GLU A 38 -8.65 11.85 3.12
CA GLU A 38 -8.51 13.27 2.79
C GLU A 38 -9.00 13.60 1.38
N TYR A 39 -8.58 12.82 0.39
CA TYR A 39 -8.87 13.11 -1.03
C TYR A 39 -10.11 12.39 -1.57
N GLY A 40 -10.67 11.46 -0.84
CA GLY A 40 -11.87 10.74 -1.25
C GLY A 40 -11.67 9.97 -2.56
N GLN A 41 -12.61 10.09 -3.47
CA GLN A 41 -12.59 9.39 -4.76
C GLN A 41 -11.67 10.01 -5.81
N ASP A 42 -11.12 11.19 -5.53
CA ASP A 42 -10.24 11.89 -6.46
C ASP A 42 -8.85 11.28 -6.55
N LEU A 43 -8.43 10.53 -5.51
CA LEU A 43 -7.11 9.92 -5.44
C LEU A 43 -7.21 8.40 -5.33
N ARG A 44 -6.31 7.72 -6.03
CA ARG A 44 -6.11 6.27 -5.94
C ARG A 44 -4.68 5.98 -5.52
N ILE A 45 -4.49 4.87 -4.84
CA ILE A 45 -3.17 4.45 -4.35
C ILE A 45 -2.89 3.02 -4.79
N MET A 46 -1.68 2.83 -5.29
CA MET A 46 -1.13 1.53 -5.68
C MET A 46 0.17 1.31 -4.90
N GLY A 47 0.20 0.29 -4.07
CA GLY A 47 1.29 0.05 -3.12
C GLY A 47 0.79 0.04 -1.68
N GLY A 48 1.48 0.71 -0.79
CA GLY A 48 1.03 0.94 0.59
C GLY A 48 1.06 -0.27 1.52
N ILE A 49 1.57 -1.42 1.08
CA ILE A 49 1.88 -2.54 1.97
C ILE A 49 3.31 -2.36 2.45
N ASP A 50 3.46 -2.02 3.72
CA ASP A 50 4.74 -1.65 4.30
C ASP A 50 5.75 -2.81 4.23
N LYS A 51 6.79 -2.64 3.43
CA LYS A 51 7.87 -3.63 3.28
C LYS A 51 8.57 -3.94 4.61
N MET A 52 8.59 -2.99 5.53
CA MET A 52 9.21 -3.19 6.85
C MET A 52 8.35 -4.13 7.70
N GLU A 53 7.04 -4.10 7.56
CA GLU A 53 6.15 -5.05 8.24
C GLU A 53 6.27 -6.46 7.68
N LEU A 54 6.52 -6.59 6.37
CA LEU A 54 6.77 -7.90 5.76
C LEU A 54 8.04 -8.58 6.34
N ALA A 55 9.01 -7.79 6.78
CA ALA A 55 10.25 -8.30 7.37
C ALA A 55 10.09 -8.73 8.84
N LYS A 56 8.98 -8.41 9.50
CA LYS A 56 8.74 -8.72 10.92
C LYS A 56 8.09 -10.09 11.17
N GLY A 57 7.75 -10.83 10.12
CA GLY A 57 7.16 -12.16 10.22
C GLY A 57 5.65 -12.19 10.05
N ARG A 58 5.09 -13.39 10.04
CA ARG A 58 3.69 -13.62 9.67
C ARG A 58 2.65 -12.91 10.52
N PRO A 59 2.79 -12.83 11.86
CA PRO A 59 1.81 -12.07 12.67
C PRO A 59 1.75 -10.59 12.29
N ALA A 60 2.89 -9.97 12.02
CA ALA A 60 2.95 -8.57 11.59
C ALA A 60 2.35 -8.39 10.19
N ILE A 61 2.62 -9.31 9.28
CA ILE A 61 2.03 -9.32 7.93
C ILE A 61 0.51 -9.36 8.02
N LYS A 62 -0.01 -10.30 8.79
CA LYS A 62 -1.47 -10.45 8.96
C LYS A 62 -2.09 -9.18 9.55
N ALA A 63 -1.53 -8.66 10.62
CA ALA A 63 -2.03 -7.44 11.26
C ALA A 63 -2.02 -6.25 10.29
N TYR A 64 -0.98 -6.12 9.47
CA TYR A 64 -0.91 -5.04 8.51
C TYR A 64 -1.96 -5.18 7.41
N LEU A 65 -2.14 -6.36 6.84
CA LEU A 65 -3.17 -6.59 5.82
C LEU A 65 -4.57 -6.33 6.37
N GLU A 66 -4.84 -6.72 7.62
CA GLU A 66 -6.10 -6.40 8.28
C GLU A 66 -6.30 -4.88 8.44
N SER A 67 -5.23 -4.13 8.68
CA SER A 67 -5.29 -2.66 8.82
C SER A 67 -5.71 -1.94 7.54
N VAL A 68 -5.48 -2.53 6.38
CA VAL A 68 -5.83 -1.94 5.08
C VAL A 68 -7.07 -2.58 4.44
N ASP A 69 -7.68 -3.55 5.10
CA ASP A 69 -8.83 -4.28 4.58
C ASP A 69 -9.98 -3.35 4.15
N ARG A 70 -10.29 -2.35 4.96
CA ARG A 70 -11.34 -1.36 4.62
C ARG A 70 -11.05 -0.60 3.34
N LEU A 71 -9.78 -0.38 3.02
CA LEU A 71 -9.37 0.36 1.82
C LEU A 71 -9.61 -0.46 0.55
N VAL A 72 -9.35 -1.74 0.61
CA VAL A 72 -9.63 -2.67 -0.49
C VAL A 72 -11.13 -2.76 -0.75
N THR A 73 -11.92 -2.89 0.32
CA THR A 73 -13.38 -2.95 0.23
C THR A 73 -13.97 -1.66 -0.32
N ARG A 74 -13.44 -0.50 0.11
CA ARG A 74 -13.87 0.82 -0.37
C ARG A 74 -13.59 1.02 -1.85
N GLY A 75 -12.49 0.46 -2.34
CA GLY A 75 -12.00 0.71 -3.69
C GLY A 75 -11.07 1.93 -3.81
N GLY A 76 -10.45 2.06 -4.96
CA GLY A 76 -9.44 3.11 -5.19
C GLY A 76 -8.07 2.77 -4.61
N TYR A 77 -7.89 1.54 -4.14
CA TYR A 77 -6.66 1.05 -3.53
C TYR A 77 -6.26 -0.30 -4.12
N ILE A 78 -5.04 -0.39 -4.62
CA ILE A 78 -4.46 -1.64 -5.12
C ILE A 78 -3.32 -2.03 -4.19
N PRO A 79 -3.53 -3.01 -3.28
CA PRO A 79 -2.54 -3.37 -2.28
C PRO A 79 -1.40 -4.20 -2.87
N PHE A 80 -0.18 -3.68 -2.75
CA PHE A 80 1.02 -4.47 -2.98
C PHE A 80 2.20 -3.85 -2.20
N CYS A 81 3.35 -4.50 -2.22
CA CYS A 81 4.54 -4.04 -1.50
C CYS A 81 4.88 -2.60 -1.91
N ASP A 82 5.10 -1.73 -0.93
CA ASP A 82 5.28 -0.28 -1.15
C ASP A 82 6.61 0.09 -1.81
N HIS A 83 7.45 -0.89 -2.04
CA HIS A 83 8.68 -0.80 -2.82
C HIS A 83 9.09 -2.22 -3.25
N ARG A 84 10.26 -2.38 -3.86
CA ARG A 84 10.83 -3.72 -4.08
C ARG A 84 10.93 -4.44 -2.74
N CYS A 85 10.57 -5.71 -2.73
CA CYS A 85 10.66 -6.52 -1.51
C CYS A 85 12.13 -6.59 -1.06
N PRO A 86 12.46 -6.16 0.15
CA PRO A 86 13.83 -6.15 0.62
C PRO A 86 14.35 -7.58 0.92
N PRO A 87 15.67 -7.79 0.88
CA PRO A 87 16.26 -9.11 1.13
C PRO A 87 16.03 -9.62 2.57
N ASP A 88 15.66 -8.75 3.49
CA ASP A 88 15.35 -9.11 4.89
C ASP A 88 14.04 -9.90 5.02
N VAL A 89 13.19 -9.89 3.99
CA VAL A 89 11.95 -10.66 4.00
C VAL A 89 12.24 -12.09 3.58
N PRO A 90 12.06 -13.10 4.45
CA PRO A 90 12.23 -14.48 4.06
C PRO A 90 11.27 -14.86 2.93
N PRO A 91 11.70 -15.65 1.94
CA PRO A 91 10.84 -16.06 0.83
C PRO A 91 9.52 -16.71 1.28
N ASP A 92 9.55 -17.55 2.31
CA ASP A 92 8.36 -18.20 2.83
C ASP A 92 7.36 -17.21 3.43
N ASP A 93 7.85 -16.14 4.04
CA ASP A 93 6.98 -15.09 4.58
C ASP A 93 6.39 -14.23 3.46
N TYR A 94 7.13 -14.00 2.38
CA TYR A 94 6.60 -13.35 1.20
C TYR A 94 5.50 -14.19 0.53
N LEU A 95 5.72 -15.50 0.41
CA LEU A 95 4.70 -16.41 -0.10
C LEU A 95 3.46 -16.44 0.79
N TYR A 96 3.65 -16.41 2.11
CA TYR A 96 2.55 -16.28 3.06
C TYR A 96 1.75 -14.98 2.83
N TYR A 97 2.45 -13.88 2.60
CA TYR A 97 1.81 -12.60 2.28
C TYR A 97 0.93 -12.70 1.03
N LEU A 98 1.44 -13.31 -0.04
CA LEU A 98 0.69 -13.48 -1.29
C LEU A 98 -0.53 -14.38 -1.09
N ASP A 99 -0.37 -15.50 -0.40
CA ASP A 99 -1.46 -16.44 -0.09
C ASP A 99 -2.56 -15.77 0.76
N LEU A 100 -2.15 -14.98 1.75
CA LEU A 100 -3.10 -14.26 2.60
C LEU A 100 -3.86 -13.19 1.82
N LYS A 101 -3.20 -12.45 0.93
CA LYS A 101 -3.85 -11.50 0.03
C LYS A 101 -4.93 -12.17 -0.82
N GLU A 102 -4.60 -13.31 -1.41
CA GLU A 102 -5.54 -14.06 -2.22
C GLU A 102 -6.76 -14.51 -1.41
N LYS A 103 -6.53 -15.03 -0.20
CA LYS A 103 -7.60 -15.47 0.69
C LYS A 103 -8.49 -14.32 1.16
N MET A 104 -7.92 -13.19 1.48
CA MET A 104 -8.68 -12.03 1.98
C MET A 104 -9.46 -11.31 0.89
N TRP A 105 -8.86 -11.14 -0.29
CA TRP A 105 -9.38 -10.22 -1.31
C TRP A 105 -9.53 -10.82 -2.70
N GLY A 106 -9.10 -12.05 -2.92
CA GLY A 106 -9.05 -12.67 -4.24
C GLY A 106 -8.00 -12.05 -5.17
N LEU A 107 -6.96 -11.43 -4.60
CA LEU A 107 -5.88 -10.76 -5.32
C LEU A 107 -4.60 -11.58 -5.22
N ALA A 108 -4.11 -12.03 -6.32
CA ALA A 108 -2.85 -12.76 -6.38
C ALA A 108 -1.64 -11.81 -6.28
#